data_7b114ef7772e7a7c4b5552357fb9ee4d
#
_entry.id   7b114ef7772e7a7c4b5552357fb9ee4d
#
_cell.length_a   1.000
_cell.length_b   1.000
_cell.length_c   1.000
_cell.angle_alpha   90.00
_cell.angle_beta   90.00
_cell.angle_gamma   90.00
#
_symmetry.space_group_name_H-M   'P 1'
#
loop_
_entity.id
_entity.type
_entity.pdbx_description
1 polymer ?
#
loop_
_entity_poly.entity_id
_entity_poly.type
_entity_poly.pdbx_seq_one_letter_code
_entity_poly.pdbx_strand_id
1 'polypeptide(L)'
;MEAGARASELNARLFESKKPQRVEAERLALNNLEYYFDGRCALIYLTREDILSSGVAPSDLEDLTSLPRAIEGVEVGLTLRQQPGGSYKISVRTTDEVDACAIAKRLGGGGHVRAAGCELMGNLDNAKAAVLAEVKKELARCEQKE
;
A
#
# COMPACT_ATOMS: atom_id res chain seq x y z
N MET A 1 21.84 7.83 -32.07
CA MET A 1 22.46 6.89 -31.21
C MET A 1 21.47 5.91 -30.65
N GLU A 2 21.60 4.68 -31.15
CA GLU A 2 20.67 3.61 -30.83
C GLU A 2 20.58 3.29 -29.32
N ALA A 3 21.70 3.30 -28.60
CA ALA A 3 21.71 2.98 -27.17
C ALA A 3 20.93 4.01 -26.33
N GLY A 4 21.06 5.30 -26.65
CA GLY A 4 20.33 6.37 -25.98
C GLY A 4 18.83 6.33 -26.27
N ALA A 5 18.46 6.04 -27.52
CA ALA A 5 17.06 5.91 -27.91
C ALA A 5 16.38 4.71 -27.22
N ARG A 6 17.07 3.58 -27.13
CA ARG A 6 16.56 2.39 -26.44
C ARG A 6 16.39 2.61 -24.94
N ALA A 7 17.33 3.29 -24.31
CA ALA A 7 17.24 3.60 -22.88
C ALA A 7 16.04 4.51 -22.59
N SER A 8 15.82 5.53 -23.43
CA SER A 8 14.68 6.44 -23.30
C SER A 8 13.35 5.71 -23.50
N GLU A 9 13.27 4.83 -24.53
CA GLU A 9 12.08 4.02 -24.80
C GLU A 9 11.78 3.06 -23.63
N LEU A 10 12.81 2.39 -23.10
CA LEU A 10 12.67 1.49 -21.99
C LEU A 10 12.20 2.23 -20.74
N ASN A 11 12.75 3.41 -20.47
CA ASN A 11 12.35 4.26 -19.36
C ASN A 11 10.88 4.64 -19.47
N ALA A 12 10.42 5.03 -20.64
CA ALA A 12 9.00 5.36 -20.87
C ALA A 12 8.09 4.16 -20.59
N ARG A 13 8.48 2.98 -21.03
CA ARG A 13 7.71 1.75 -20.79
C ARG A 13 7.63 1.38 -19.32
N LEU A 14 8.71 1.53 -18.58
CA LEU A 14 8.79 1.13 -17.17
C LEU A 14 8.13 2.13 -16.23
N PHE A 15 8.23 3.43 -16.51
CA PHE A 15 7.86 4.47 -15.56
C PHE A 15 6.74 5.41 -16.01
N GLU A 16 6.55 5.55 -17.30
CA GLU A 16 5.60 6.50 -17.87
C GLU A 16 4.38 5.85 -18.51
N SER A 17 4.51 4.60 -18.96
CA SER A 17 3.43 3.91 -19.65
C SER A 17 2.66 3.01 -18.70
N LYS A 18 1.39 3.33 -18.48
CA LYS A 18 0.48 2.55 -17.64
C LYS A 18 -0.68 2.04 -18.49
N LYS A 19 -1.12 0.81 -18.19
CA LYS A 19 -2.34 0.26 -18.81
C LYS A 19 -3.56 1.01 -18.29
N PRO A 20 -4.59 1.22 -19.11
CA PRO A 20 -5.83 1.88 -18.66
C PRO A 20 -6.44 1.20 -17.42
N GLN A 21 -6.37 -0.12 -17.31
CA GLN A 21 -6.89 -0.87 -16.16
C GLN A 21 -6.16 -0.52 -14.87
N ARG A 22 -4.85 -0.30 -14.96
CA ARG A 22 -4.06 0.14 -13.80
C ARG A 22 -4.45 1.55 -13.36
N VAL A 23 -4.64 2.46 -14.33
CA VAL A 23 -5.07 3.83 -14.03
C VAL A 23 -6.43 3.82 -13.35
N GLU A 24 -7.36 2.97 -13.81
CA GLU A 24 -8.68 2.82 -13.20
C GLU A 24 -8.57 2.29 -11.77
N ALA A 25 -7.70 1.30 -11.52
CA ALA A 25 -7.46 0.79 -10.19
C ALA A 25 -6.87 1.87 -9.26
N GLU A 26 -5.94 2.68 -9.76
CA GLU A 26 -5.39 3.81 -9.01
C GLU A 26 -6.49 4.82 -8.65
N ARG A 27 -7.37 5.12 -9.59
CA ARG A 27 -8.50 6.04 -9.37
C ARG A 27 -9.41 5.53 -8.26
N LEU A 28 -9.79 4.25 -8.31
CA LEU A 28 -10.64 3.63 -7.30
C LEU A 28 -9.95 3.61 -5.94
N ALA A 29 -8.67 3.29 -5.90
CA ALA A 29 -7.89 3.27 -4.66
C ALA A 29 -7.80 4.67 -4.05
N LEU A 30 -7.57 5.71 -4.85
CA LEU A 30 -7.50 7.08 -4.37
C LEU A 30 -8.86 7.63 -3.95
N ASN A 31 -9.96 7.18 -4.55
CA ASN A 31 -11.30 7.49 -4.04
C ASN A 31 -11.52 6.92 -2.64
N ASN A 32 -10.83 5.84 -2.30
CA ASN A 32 -10.91 5.20 -0.99
C ASN A 32 -9.77 5.64 -0.05
N LEU A 33 -9.14 6.77 -0.33
CA LEU A 33 -8.03 7.29 0.48
C LEU A 33 -8.55 7.86 1.80
N GLU A 34 -7.92 7.42 2.89
CA GLU A 34 -8.22 7.88 4.25
C GLU A 34 -6.90 8.25 4.95
N TYR A 35 -6.96 9.26 5.83
CA TYR A 35 -5.81 9.70 6.62
C TYR A 35 -6.08 9.45 8.11
N TYR A 36 -5.01 9.10 8.83
CA TYR A 36 -5.05 8.84 10.27
C TYR A 36 -3.81 9.46 10.94
N PHE A 37 -3.92 9.69 12.24
CA PHE A 37 -2.80 10.20 13.07
C PHE A 37 -2.23 11.50 12.52
N ASP A 38 -3.11 12.48 12.30
CA ASP A 38 -2.74 13.82 11.79
C ASP A 38 -2.02 13.78 10.43
N GLY A 39 -2.43 12.85 9.57
CA GLY A 39 -1.85 12.73 8.23
C GLY A 39 -0.55 11.94 8.16
N ARG A 40 -0.09 11.38 9.27
CA ARG A 40 1.14 10.56 9.31
C ARG A 40 0.93 9.18 8.70
N CYS A 41 -0.32 8.72 8.66
CA CYS A 41 -0.70 7.44 8.04
C CYS A 41 -1.75 7.68 6.96
N ALA A 42 -1.52 7.13 5.79
CA ALA A 42 -2.50 7.15 4.69
C ALA A 42 -2.86 5.71 4.35
N LEU A 43 -4.14 5.47 4.12
CA LEU A 43 -4.67 4.15 3.82
C LEU A 43 -5.51 4.22 2.54
N ILE A 44 -5.25 3.29 1.64
CA ILE A 44 -6.10 3.06 0.47
C ILE A 44 -6.60 1.61 0.52
N TYR A 45 -7.76 1.36 -0.09
CA TYR A 45 -8.25 -0.01 -0.18
C TYR A 45 -8.97 -0.25 -1.50
N LEU A 46 -9.00 -1.52 -1.89
CA LEU A 46 -9.77 -2.01 -3.03
C LEU A 46 -10.55 -3.23 -2.57
N THR A 47 -11.88 -3.18 -2.76
CA THR A 47 -12.74 -4.34 -2.55
C THR A 47 -12.59 -5.30 -3.71
N ARG A 48 -13.09 -6.51 -3.57
CA ARG A 48 -13.10 -7.48 -4.67
C ARG A 48 -13.85 -6.94 -5.88
N GLU A 49 -14.95 -6.24 -5.64
CA GLU A 49 -15.73 -5.58 -6.69
C GLU A 49 -14.90 -4.52 -7.44
N ASP A 50 -14.16 -3.68 -6.71
CA ASP A 50 -13.28 -2.67 -7.30
C ASP A 50 -12.22 -3.32 -8.22
N ILE A 51 -11.60 -4.39 -7.74
CA ILE A 51 -10.57 -5.11 -8.49
C ILE A 51 -11.14 -5.69 -9.78
N LEU A 52 -12.28 -6.36 -9.68
CA LEU A 52 -12.91 -6.98 -10.84
C LEU A 52 -13.43 -5.95 -11.85
N SER A 53 -14.04 -4.86 -11.37
CA SER A 53 -14.58 -3.82 -12.26
C SER A 53 -13.49 -3.05 -12.99
N SER A 54 -12.31 -2.88 -12.38
CA SER A 54 -11.19 -2.19 -13.01
C SER A 54 -10.52 -3.03 -14.10
N GLY A 55 -10.63 -4.34 -14.03
CA GLY A 55 -9.94 -5.25 -14.94
C GLY A 55 -8.42 -5.27 -14.74
N VAL A 56 -7.93 -4.74 -13.62
CA VAL A 56 -6.49 -4.66 -13.34
C VAL A 56 -5.88 -6.05 -13.16
N ALA A 57 -4.69 -6.26 -13.71
CA ALA A 57 -3.94 -7.51 -13.54
C ALA A 57 -3.38 -7.60 -12.11
N PRO A 58 -3.31 -8.81 -11.52
CA PRO A 58 -2.74 -8.97 -10.17
C PRO A 58 -1.33 -8.39 -10.01
N SER A 59 -0.51 -8.48 -11.06
CA SER A 59 0.85 -7.91 -11.04
C SER A 59 0.85 -6.39 -10.89
N ASP A 60 -0.14 -5.70 -11.46
CA ASP A 60 -0.24 -4.25 -11.38
C ASP A 60 -0.75 -3.78 -10.01
N LEU A 61 -1.43 -4.65 -9.25
CA LEU A 61 -1.90 -4.32 -7.91
C LEU A 61 -0.74 -4.11 -6.92
N GLU A 62 0.36 -4.82 -7.11
CA GLU A 62 1.54 -4.65 -6.26
C GLU A 62 2.13 -3.24 -6.37
N ASP A 63 2.06 -2.64 -7.54
CA ASP A 63 2.59 -1.29 -7.78
C ASP A 63 1.77 -0.20 -7.06
N LEU A 64 0.51 -0.49 -6.73
CA LEU A 64 -0.35 0.45 -6.00
C LEU A 64 0.09 0.64 -4.55
N THR A 65 0.85 -0.31 -4.00
CA THR A 65 1.27 -0.28 -2.59
C THR A 65 2.18 0.90 -2.24
N SER A 66 2.81 1.53 -3.22
CA SER A 66 3.66 2.70 -3.00
C SER A 66 2.89 4.02 -3.00
N LEU A 67 1.65 4.05 -3.47
CA LEU A 67 0.88 5.29 -3.61
C LEU A 67 0.70 6.06 -2.29
N PRO A 68 0.20 5.42 -1.20
CA PRO A 68 -0.07 6.20 0.02
C PRO A 68 1.21 6.72 0.68
N ARG A 69 2.31 5.98 0.63
CA ARG A 69 3.57 6.44 1.22
C ARG A 69 4.19 7.61 0.45
N ALA A 70 3.89 7.76 -0.85
CA ALA A 70 4.42 8.84 -1.67
C ALA A 70 3.81 10.21 -1.35
N ILE A 71 2.76 10.25 -0.54
CA ILE A 71 2.11 11.51 -0.14
C ILE A 71 3.00 12.23 0.88
N GLU A 72 3.23 13.52 0.68
CA GLU A 72 4.07 14.33 1.56
C GLU A 72 3.54 14.29 2.99
N GLY A 73 4.43 14.05 3.95
CA GLY A 73 4.11 13.98 5.36
C GLY A 73 3.67 12.59 5.84
N VAL A 74 3.45 11.65 4.95
CA VAL A 74 3.04 10.29 5.32
C VAL A 74 4.26 9.46 5.70
N GLU A 75 4.24 8.89 6.90
CA GLU A 75 5.28 8.00 7.41
C GLU A 75 4.91 6.53 7.21
N VAL A 76 3.60 6.22 7.22
CA VAL A 76 3.09 4.86 7.04
C VAL A 76 2.03 4.87 5.94
N GLY A 77 2.28 4.13 4.88
CA GLY A 77 1.30 3.91 3.82
C GLY A 77 0.75 2.49 3.89
N LEU A 78 -0.57 2.38 3.94
CA LEU A 78 -1.29 1.11 4.01
C LEU A 78 -2.10 0.87 2.76
N THR A 79 -2.03 -0.34 2.21
CA THR A 79 -2.86 -0.75 1.07
C THR A 79 -3.57 -2.05 1.45
N LEU A 80 -4.89 -2.02 1.45
CA LEU A 80 -5.73 -3.18 1.78
C LEU A 80 -6.41 -3.67 0.51
N ARG A 81 -6.23 -4.94 0.16
CA ARG A 81 -6.83 -5.56 -1.03
C ARG A 81 -7.64 -6.76 -0.63
N GLN A 82 -8.91 -6.79 -1.03
CA GLN A 82 -9.75 -7.96 -0.78
C GLN A 82 -9.37 -9.10 -1.72
N GLN A 83 -9.06 -10.26 -1.14
CA GLN A 83 -8.74 -11.47 -1.87
C GLN A 83 -10.03 -12.18 -2.35
N PRO A 84 -9.94 -13.10 -3.34
CA PRO A 84 -11.11 -13.84 -3.80
C PRO A 84 -11.87 -14.58 -2.69
N GLY A 85 -11.17 -15.03 -1.66
CA GLY A 85 -11.76 -15.70 -0.49
C GLY A 85 -12.37 -14.77 0.55
N GLY A 86 -12.29 -13.45 0.35
CA GLY A 86 -12.86 -12.44 1.24
C GLY A 86 -11.89 -11.84 2.25
N SER A 87 -10.73 -12.47 2.51
CA SER A 87 -9.72 -11.91 3.40
C SER A 87 -9.08 -10.65 2.78
N TYR A 88 -8.41 -9.86 3.61
CA TYR A 88 -7.69 -8.67 3.15
C TYR A 88 -6.19 -8.86 3.23
N LYS A 89 -5.51 -8.68 2.10
CA LYS A 89 -4.05 -8.62 2.06
C LYS A 89 -3.65 -7.18 2.34
N ILE A 90 -2.84 -7.00 3.36
CA ILE A 90 -2.41 -5.67 3.81
C ILE A 90 -0.94 -5.50 3.48
N SER A 91 -0.62 -4.43 2.76
CA SER A 91 0.76 -4.03 2.48
C SER A 91 1.09 -2.80 3.30
N VAL A 92 2.24 -2.82 3.95
CA VAL A 92 2.73 -1.73 4.81
C VAL A 92 4.02 -1.20 4.21
N ARG A 93 4.05 0.09 3.92
CA ARG A 93 5.24 0.78 3.40
C ARG A 93 5.55 1.95 4.33
N THR A 94 6.80 2.10 4.75
CA THR A 94 7.16 3.09 5.74
C THR A 94 8.37 3.92 5.33
N THR A 95 8.54 5.05 6.02
CA THR A 95 9.75 5.88 5.95
C THR A 95 10.75 5.44 7.02
N ASP A 96 11.93 6.07 7.04
CA ASP A 96 13.12 5.62 7.76
C ASP A 96 12.94 5.29 9.26
N GLU A 97 12.04 5.99 9.94
CA GLU A 97 11.87 5.85 11.39
C GLU A 97 10.92 4.70 11.79
N VAL A 98 10.01 4.33 10.91
CA VAL A 98 8.92 3.40 11.23
C VAL A 98 9.22 2.01 10.67
N ASP A 99 9.09 0.98 11.50
CA ASP A 99 9.36 -0.41 11.13
C ASP A 99 8.11 -1.13 10.61
N ALA A 100 8.01 -1.25 9.29
CA ALA A 100 6.90 -1.95 8.63
C ALA A 100 6.85 -3.43 9.03
N CYS A 101 8.01 -4.07 9.17
CA CYS A 101 8.10 -5.47 9.56
C CYS A 101 7.53 -5.70 10.96
N ALA A 102 7.81 -4.82 11.91
CA ALA A 102 7.27 -4.92 13.26
C ALA A 102 5.75 -4.86 13.26
N ILE A 103 5.17 -3.95 12.49
CA ILE A 103 3.71 -3.85 12.33
C ILE A 103 3.13 -5.16 11.78
N ALA A 104 3.69 -5.64 10.68
CA ALA A 104 3.19 -6.85 10.02
C ALA A 104 3.34 -8.11 10.90
N LYS A 105 4.44 -8.25 11.61
CA LYS A 105 4.69 -9.41 12.49
C LYS A 105 3.66 -9.53 13.61
N ARG A 106 3.24 -8.40 14.18
CA ARG A 106 2.21 -8.40 15.23
C ARG A 106 0.85 -8.89 14.71
N LEU A 107 0.67 -8.85 13.38
CA LEU A 107 -0.55 -9.30 12.71
C LEU A 107 -0.37 -10.66 12.01
N GLY A 108 0.70 -11.38 12.33
CA GLY A 108 0.97 -12.71 11.79
C GLY A 108 1.66 -12.74 10.43
N GLY A 109 2.12 -11.59 9.94
CA GLY A 109 2.83 -11.49 8.68
C GLY A 109 4.32 -11.30 8.84
N GLY A 110 4.94 -10.55 7.94
CA GLY A 110 6.37 -10.28 7.96
C GLY A 110 6.82 -9.50 6.73
N GLY A 111 8.13 -9.37 6.57
CA GLY A 111 8.74 -8.68 5.46
C GLY A 111 10.01 -7.96 5.87
N HIS A 112 10.23 -6.81 5.23
CA HIS A 112 11.39 -5.97 5.48
C HIS A 112 11.00 -4.72 6.28
N VAL A 113 12.01 -4.04 6.84
CA VAL A 113 11.79 -2.87 7.69
C VAL A 113 11.04 -1.73 6.98
N ARG A 114 11.19 -1.60 5.66
CA ARG A 114 10.50 -0.55 4.85
C ARG A 114 9.27 -1.08 4.11
N ALA A 115 9.13 -2.39 3.97
CA ALA A 115 8.08 -3.00 3.15
C ALA A 115 7.71 -4.38 3.70
N ALA A 116 6.51 -4.49 4.24
CA ALA A 116 6.04 -5.73 4.84
C ALA A 116 4.55 -5.92 4.56
N GLY A 117 4.02 -7.05 4.94
CA GLY A 117 2.61 -7.34 4.72
C GLY A 117 2.08 -8.47 5.57
N CYS A 118 0.76 -8.54 5.63
CA CYS A 118 0.04 -9.60 6.33
C CYS A 118 -1.30 -9.84 5.63
N GLU A 119 -1.98 -10.89 6.04
CA GLU A 119 -3.32 -11.19 5.56
C GLU A 119 -4.23 -11.37 6.77
N LEU A 120 -5.37 -10.66 6.76
CA LEU A 120 -6.33 -10.71 7.85
C LEU A 120 -7.68 -11.21 7.36
N MET A 121 -8.24 -12.15 8.12
CA MET A 121 -9.60 -12.63 7.89
C MET A 121 -10.59 -11.61 8.45
N GLY A 122 -11.81 -11.64 7.95
CA GLY A 122 -12.87 -10.74 8.41
C GLY A 122 -13.18 -9.63 7.42
N ASN A 123 -13.98 -8.66 7.84
CA ASN A 123 -14.41 -7.57 6.98
C ASN A 123 -13.40 -6.42 6.94
N LEU A 124 -13.67 -5.44 6.08
CA LEU A 124 -12.80 -4.27 5.90
C LEU A 124 -12.60 -3.48 7.19
N ASP A 125 -13.69 -3.24 7.95
CA ASP A 125 -13.61 -2.46 9.18
C ASP A 125 -12.73 -3.14 10.22
N ASN A 126 -12.83 -4.46 10.35
CA ASN A 126 -11.97 -5.23 11.24
C ASN A 126 -10.51 -5.18 10.82
N ALA A 127 -10.25 -5.30 9.52
CA ALA A 127 -8.88 -5.22 8.98
C ALA A 127 -8.27 -3.84 9.22
N LYS A 128 -9.03 -2.77 8.96
CA LYS A 128 -8.59 -1.40 9.25
C LYS A 128 -8.28 -1.21 10.72
N ALA A 129 -9.19 -1.60 11.60
CA ALA A 129 -9.02 -1.44 13.05
C ALA A 129 -7.77 -2.16 13.55
N ALA A 130 -7.55 -3.39 13.09
CA ALA A 130 -6.40 -4.21 13.50
C ALA A 130 -5.07 -3.58 13.08
N VAL A 131 -4.95 -3.19 11.80
CA VAL A 131 -3.69 -2.63 11.31
C VAL A 131 -3.42 -1.23 11.89
N LEU A 132 -4.46 -0.41 12.03
CA LEU A 132 -4.30 0.94 12.59
C LEU A 132 -3.91 0.90 14.07
N ALA A 133 -4.36 -0.09 14.84
CA ALA A 133 -3.93 -0.27 16.22
C ALA A 133 -2.42 -0.53 16.30
N GLU A 134 -1.89 -1.35 15.40
CA GLU A 134 -0.46 -1.65 15.37
C GLU A 134 0.38 -0.48 14.84
N VAL A 135 -0.16 0.27 13.88
CA VAL A 135 0.48 1.51 13.39
C VAL A 135 0.61 2.52 14.54
N LYS A 136 -0.46 2.69 15.30
CA LYS A 136 -0.47 3.61 16.45
C LYS A 136 0.63 3.27 17.45
N LYS A 137 0.78 1.98 17.77
CA LYS A 137 1.84 1.50 18.68
C LYS A 137 3.23 1.81 18.13
N GLU A 138 3.44 1.58 16.84
CA GLU A 138 4.73 1.80 16.22
C GLU A 138 5.09 3.29 16.12
N LEU A 139 4.13 4.14 15.81
CA LEU A 139 4.33 5.59 15.80
C LEU A 139 4.66 6.11 17.20
N ALA A 140 3.99 5.60 18.24
CA ALA A 140 4.27 5.97 19.63
C ALA A 140 5.67 5.53 20.05
N ARG A 141 6.11 4.35 19.60
CA ARG A 141 7.47 3.86 19.87
C ARG A 141 8.53 4.79 19.25
N CYS A 142 8.30 5.26 18.03
CA CYS A 142 9.21 6.19 17.36
C CYS A 142 9.32 7.53 18.09
N GLU A 143 8.21 8.04 18.61
CA GLU A 143 8.20 9.30 19.37
C GLU A 143 9.00 9.19 20.68
N GLN A 144 8.97 8.03 21.32
CA GLN A 144 9.70 7.79 22.57
C GLN A 144 11.22 7.76 22.40
N LYS A 145 11.72 7.57 21.17
CA LYS A 145 13.15 7.53 20.88
C LYS A 145 13.76 8.93 20.69
N GLU A 146 12.92 9.92 20.52
CA GLU A 146 13.35 11.31 20.43
C GLU A 146 13.43 11.92 21.82
#